data_e7da64701f41b9fe9249e6302f110c11
#
_entry.id   e7da64701f41b9fe9249e6302f110c11
#
_cell.length_a   1.000
_cell.length_b   1.000
_cell.length_c   1.000
_cell.angle_alpha   90.00
_cell.angle_beta   90.00
_cell.angle_gamma   90.00
#
_symmetry.space_group_name_H-M   'P 1'
#
loop_
_entity.id
_entity.type
_entity.pdbx_description
1 polymer ?
#
loop_
_entity_poly.entity_id
_entity_poly.type
_entity_poly.pdbx_seq_one_letter_code
_entity_poly.pdbx_strand_id
1 'polypeptide(L)'
;WENTLTYDRIFGKHTLGLMVSTTASQYSYRFNDATMRGFEDEINSMMYFSNGTQVINPNDLYYKDRNVSYVARGAYSYSDRYFFTASMRRDYASRLPRGKKYGDFPSVTAAWKITSEPWFKKNNVVSMLKLRASWGKIGNLGSIGYGYGVATLSTRYPNDSPDVGSQIGIDNRVMAGIFLANAFNPNLTWETSEQVDVGLDAVLFNNRLNLSVDFFNKNTKNLIKTQDVNWPTTIGIASPLINDGQVNNRGLEISALWKDRIGKDIGYYVSANVATLRNRLTNIGAANPDG
;
A
#
# COMPACT_ATOMS: atom_id res chain seq x y z
N TRP A 1 -11.09 4.83 -15.29
CA TRP A 1 -11.25 3.95 -16.45
C TRP A 1 -10.69 2.58 -16.15
N GLU A 2 -11.48 1.55 -16.39
CA GLU A 2 -11.11 0.16 -16.18
C GLU A 2 -11.70 -0.70 -17.30
N ASN A 3 -10.91 -1.64 -17.84
CA ASN A 3 -11.36 -2.66 -18.77
C ASN A 3 -10.83 -4.00 -18.32
N THR A 4 -11.72 -4.99 -18.28
CA THR A 4 -11.39 -6.36 -17.92
C THR A 4 -11.98 -7.31 -18.95
N LEU A 5 -11.15 -8.21 -19.45
CA LEU A 5 -11.53 -9.32 -20.30
C LEU A 5 -11.30 -10.63 -19.55
N THR A 6 -12.32 -11.45 -19.49
CA THR A 6 -12.26 -12.77 -18.87
C THR A 6 -12.62 -13.86 -19.87
N TYR A 7 -11.98 -15.00 -19.74
CA TYR A 7 -12.29 -16.21 -20.48
C TYR A 7 -12.32 -17.39 -19.53
N ASP A 8 -13.46 -18.02 -19.40
CA ASP A 8 -13.66 -19.19 -18.54
C ASP A 8 -14.14 -20.38 -19.38
N ARG A 9 -13.49 -21.53 -19.17
CA ARG A 9 -13.85 -22.76 -19.90
C ARG A 9 -13.65 -24.00 -19.04
N ILE A 10 -14.64 -24.89 -19.14
CA ILE A 10 -14.58 -26.25 -18.56
C ILE A 10 -14.46 -27.25 -19.72
N PHE A 11 -13.48 -28.11 -19.65
CA PHE A 11 -13.29 -29.20 -20.64
C PHE A 11 -12.92 -30.50 -19.92
N GLY A 12 -13.90 -31.37 -19.82
CA GLY A 12 -13.78 -32.62 -19.06
C GLY A 12 -13.51 -32.37 -17.58
N LYS A 13 -12.33 -32.76 -17.08
CA LYS A 13 -11.91 -32.57 -15.69
C LYS A 13 -11.10 -31.28 -15.45
N HIS A 14 -10.93 -30.51 -16.49
CA HIS A 14 -10.11 -29.30 -16.46
C HIS A 14 -11.00 -28.06 -16.43
N THR A 15 -10.69 -27.10 -15.58
CA THR A 15 -11.27 -25.76 -15.58
C THR A 15 -10.16 -24.75 -15.76
N LEU A 16 -10.30 -23.89 -16.75
CA LEU A 16 -9.36 -22.79 -17.05
C LEU A 16 -10.09 -21.46 -16.97
N GLY A 17 -9.54 -20.54 -16.20
CA GLY A 17 -9.95 -19.14 -16.15
C GLY A 17 -8.78 -18.25 -16.51
N LEU A 18 -8.96 -17.33 -17.46
CA LEU A 18 -7.97 -16.33 -17.86
C LEU A 18 -8.58 -14.94 -17.67
N MET A 19 -7.79 -14.00 -17.21
CA MET A 19 -8.19 -12.61 -17.05
C MET A 19 -7.05 -11.69 -17.45
N VAL A 20 -7.37 -10.67 -18.22
CA VAL A 20 -6.49 -9.52 -18.42
C VAL A 20 -7.28 -8.26 -18.09
N SER A 21 -6.65 -7.35 -17.36
CA SER A 21 -7.27 -6.09 -16.95
C SER A 21 -6.30 -4.93 -17.09
N THR A 22 -6.84 -3.77 -17.41
CA THR A 22 -6.09 -2.53 -17.41
C THR A 22 -6.91 -1.45 -16.72
N THR A 23 -6.29 -0.73 -15.80
CA THR A 23 -6.90 0.34 -15.01
C THR A 23 -6.06 1.60 -15.14
N ALA A 24 -6.71 2.74 -15.38
CA ALA A 24 -6.08 4.05 -15.37
C ALA A 24 -6.86 4.98 -14.45
N SER A 25 -6.16 5.62 -13.51
CA SER A 25 -6.74 6.59 -12.59
C SER A 25 -5.97 7.88 -12.58
N GLN A 26 -6.68 8.99 -12.43
CA GLN A 26 -6.13 10.31 -12.19
C GLN A 26 -6.82 10.93 -10.99
N TYR A 27 -6.02 11.41 -10.06
CA TYR A 27 -6.47 12.23 -8.95
C TYR A 27 -5.92 13.64 -9.12
N SER A 28 -6.77 14.64 -8.99
CA SER A 28 -6.39 16.05 -9.03
C SER A 28 -6.81 16.70 -7.72
N TYR A 29 -5.91 17.44 -7.12
CA TYR A 29 -6.17 18.16 -5.89
C TYR A 29 -5.76 19.61 -6.07
N ARG A 30 -6.64 20.51 -5.65
CA ARG A 30 -6.35 21.94 -5.56
C ARG A 30 -6.75 22.44 -4.17
N PHE A 31 -5.84 23.15 -3.57
CA PHE A 31 -6.04 23.76 -2.27
C PHE A 31 -5.63 25.23 -2.37
N ASN A 32 -6.49 26.09 -1.91
CA ASN A 32 -6.24 27.51 -1.82
C ASN A 32 -6.43 27.93 -0.37
N ASP A 33 -5.49 28.67 0.16
CA ASP A 33 -5.49 29.18 1.51
C ASP A 33 -4.99 30.63 1.52
N ALA A 34 -5.55 31.46 2.37
CA ALA A 34 -5.12 32.83 2.58
C ALA A 34 -5.46 33.25 4.01
N THR A 35 -4.65 34.12 4.57
CA THR A 35 -4.92 34.76 5.87
C THR A 35 -5.26 36.23 5.64
N MET A 36 -6.30 36.70 6.31
CA MET A 36 -6.67 38.13 6.31
C MET A 36 -6.18 38.83 7.57
N ARG A 37 -5.80 40.08 7.43
CA ARG A 37 -5.46 41.00 8.53
C ARG A 37 -6.20 42.33 8.39
N GLY A 38 -6.15 43.13 9.46
CA GLY A 38 -6.69 44.50 9.50
C GLY A 38 -8.22 44.51 9.55
N PHE A 39 -8.78 43.75 10.47
CA PHE A 39 -10.18 43.81 10.83
C PHE A 39 -10.39 45.04 11.73
N GLU A 40 -11.46 45.82 11.48
CA GLU A 40 -11.82 46.98 12.33
C GLU A 40 -12.26 46.53 13.73
N ASP A 41 -12.97 45.38 13.79
CA ASP A 41 -13.41 44.74 15.03
C ASP A 41 -12.86 43.33 15.14
N GLU A 42 -12.16 43.01 16.22
CA GLU A 42 -11.64 41.66 16.50
C GLU A 42 -12.68 40.72 17.15
N ILE A 43 -13.96 40.91 16.83
CA ILE A 43 -15.04 40.05 17.27
C ILE A 43 -15.19 38.87 16.28
N ASN A 44 -15.14 37.63 16.75
CA ASN A 44 -15.20 36.44 15.91
C ASN A 44 -16.38 36.43 14.93
N SER A 45 -17.51 37.04 15.27
CA SER A 45 -18.68 37.15 14.39
C SER A 45 -18.50 38.14 13.22
N MET A 46 -17.45 38.99 13.25
CA MET A 46 -17.13 39.99 12.22
C MET A 46 -15.89 39.64 11.39
N MET A 47 -15.19 38.54 11.71
CA MET A 47 -13.97 38.08 11.00
C MET A 47 -14.28 37.36 9.70
N TYR A 48 -14.99 37.99 8.78
CA TYR A 48 -15.19 37.51 7.42
C TYR A 48 -14.06 37.99 6.50
N PHE A 49 -13.70 37.20 5.49
CA PHE A 49 -12.70 37.59 4.48
C PHE A 49 -12.98 38.98 3.86
N SER A 50 -14.24 39.31 3.68
CA SER A 50 -14.66 40.61 3.14
C SER A 50 -14.37 41.81 4.03
N ASN A 51 -14.19 41.59 5.34
CA ASN A 51 -14.00 42.67 6.35
C ASN A 51 -12.52 42.91 6.64
N GLY A 52 -11.62 42.05 6.18
CA GLY A 52 -10.18 42.27 6.30
C GLY A 52 -9.64 43.18 5.21
N THR A 53 -8.64 44.00 5.55
CA THR A 53 -8.04 45.00 4.65
C THR A 53 -6.81 44.46 3.90
N GLN A 54 -6.17 43.42 4.40
CA GLN A 54 -4.94 42.87 3.81
C GLN A 54 -4.97 41.34 3.73
N VAL A 55 -4.70 40.81 2.54
CA VAL A 55 -4.45 39.38 2.34
C VAL A 55 -2.98 39.09 2.58
N ILE A 56 -2.70 38.16 3.47
CA ILE A 56 -1.34 37.68 3.75
C ILE A 56 -1.24 36.17 3.48
N ASN A 57 -0.03 35.71 3.14
CA ASN A 57 0.28 34.30 2.90
C ASN A 57 -0.71 33.60 1.97
N PRO A 58 -1.05 34.15 0.78
CA PRO A 58 -1.84 33.40 -0.16
C PRO A 58 -1.07 32.15 -0.59
N ASN A 59 -1.72 30.99 -0.48
CA ASN A 59 -1.14 29.71 -0.88
C ASN A 59 -2.07 29.01 -1.86
N ASP A 60 -1.55 28.58 -3.00
CA ASP A 60 -2.28 27.80 -4.00
C ASP A 60 -1.45 26.53 -4.29
N LEU A 61 -2.02 25.38 -3.97
CA LEU A 61 -1.41 24.09 -4.19
C LEU A 61 -2.25 23.31 -5.19
N TYR A 62 -1.62 22.89 -6.27
CA TYR A 62 -2.22 22.03 -7.27
C TYR A 62 -1.30 20.88 -7.62
N TYR A 63 -1.84 19.66 -7.55
CA TYR A 63 -1.12 18.49 -8.05
C TYR A 63 -2.05 17.49 -8.72
N LYS A 64 -1.46 16.70 -9.60
CA LYS A 64 -2.09 15.56 -10.24
C LYS A 64 -1.30 14.30 -9.95
N ASP A 65 -2.00 13.25 -9.56
CA ASP A 65 -1.45 11.91 -9.45
C ASP A 65 -2.09 11.01 -10.51
N ARG A 66 -1.28 10.22 -11.18
CA ARG A 66 -1.72 9.30 -12.24
C ARG A 66 -1.15 7.92 -11.98
N ASN A 67 -2.03 6.94 -12.03
CA ASN A 67 -1.68 5.55 -11.85
C ASN A 67 -2.26 4.74 -13.01
N VAL A 68 -1.47 3.81 -13.53
CA VAL A 68 -1.89 2.86 -14.55
C VAL A 68 -1.47 1.47 -14.11
N SER A 69 -2.37 0.51 -14.23
CA SER A 69 -2.13 -0.87 -13.85
C SER A 69 -2.50 -1.82 -14.99
N TYR A 70 -1.66 -2.81 -15.21
CA TYR A 70 -1.91 -3.94 -16.11
C TYR A 70 -1.87 -5.21 -15.29
N VAL A 71 -2.90 -6.04 -15.41
CA VAL A 71 -3.03 -7.31 -14.67
C VAL A 71 -3.28 -8.43 -15.67
N ALA A 72 -2.53 -9.52 -15.52
CA ALA A 72 -2.82 -10.79 -16.16
C ALA A 72 -2.93 -11.87 -15.08
N ARG A 73 -3.96 -12.71 -15.15
CA ARG A 73 -4.21 -13.81 -14.21
C ARG A 73 -4.62 -15.05 -14.98
N GLY A 74 -4.02 -16.20 -14.64
CA GLY A 74 -4.45 -17.51 -15.05
C GLY A 74 -4.81 -18.35 -13.83
N ALA A 75 -5.99 -18.99 -13.86
CA ALA A 75 -6.45 -19.93 -12.86
C ALA A 75 -6.74 -21.26 -13.54
N TYR A 76 -6.25 -22.33 -12.96
CA TYR A 76 -6.44 -23.67 -13.46
C TYR A 76 -6.83 -24.60 -12.33
N SER A 77 -7.80 -25.49 -12.60
CA SER A 77 -8.09 -26.57 -11.68
C SER A 77 -8.28 -27.90 -12.42
N TYR A 78 -7.93 -28.98 -11.75
CA TYR A 78 -8.07 -30.35 -12.27
C TYR A 78 -8.90 -31.19 -11.33
N SER A 79 -10.00 -31.75 -11.83
CA SER A 79 -10.89 -32.68 -11.13
C SER A 79 -11.40 -32.20 -9.77
N ASP A 80 -11.47 -30.89 -9.53
CA ASP A 80 -11.81 -30.29 -8.23
C ASP A 80 -10.88 -30.78 -7.08
N ARG A 81 -9.61 -31.12 -7.43
CA ARG A 81 -8.57 -31.58 -6.51
C ARG A 81 -7.41 -30.64 -6.41
N TYR A 82 -6.85 -30.27 -7.54
CA TYR A 82 -5.67 -29.43 -7.66
C TYR A 82 -6.08 -28.10 -8.23
N PHE A 83 -5.65 -27.04 -7.58
CA PHE A 83 -5.94 -25.67 -7.96
C PHE A 83 -4.62 -24.92 -8.07
N PHE A 84 -4.44 -24.19 -9.13
CA PHE A 84 -3.28 -23.34 -9.36
C PHE A 84 -3.72 -22.00 -9.90
N THR A 85 -3.19 -20.91 -9.35
CA THR A 85 -3.40 -19.56 -9.88
C THR A 85 -2.06 -18.84 -9.95
N ALA A 86 -1.78 -18.20 -11.07
CA ALA A 86 -0.66 -17.29 -11.23
C ALA A 86 -1.18 -15.94 -11.70
N SER A 87 -0.63 -14.87 -11.17
CA SER A 87 -0.91 -13.52 -11.65
C SER A 87 0.34 -12.68 -11.72
N MET A 88 0.31 -11.71 -12.63
CA MET A 88 1.31 -10.68 -12.80
C MET A 88 0.61 -9.33 -12.86
N ARG A 89 1.02 -8.40 -12.01
CA ARG A 89 0.56 -7.02 -12.03
C ARG A 89 1.74 -6.09 -12.26
N ARG A 90 1.61 -5.21 -13.22
CA ARG A 90 2.55 -4.11 -13.45
C ARG A 90 1.85 -2.80 -13.19
N ASP A 91 2.35 -2.03 -12.24
CA ASP A 91 1.80 -0.73 -11.85
C ASP A 91 2.75 0.39 -12.25
N TYR A 92 2.18 1.46 -12.77
CA TYR A 92 2.84 2.74 -13.01
C TYR A 92 2.31 3.77 -12.01
N ALA A 93 3.20 4.54 -11.38
CA ALA A 93 2.86 5.63 -10.49
C ALA A 93 3.62 6.92 -10.88
N SER A 94 2.88 8.01 -11.05
CA SER A 94 3.46 9.31 -11.39
C SER A 94 4.35 9.91 -10.31
N ARG A 95 4.12 9.54 -9.04
CA ARG A 95 4.84 10.02 -7.85
C ARG A 95 6.31 9.65 -7.81
N LEU A 96 6.70 8.59 -8.52
CA LEU A 96 8.08 8.12 -8.54
C LEU A 96 8.92 8.85 -9.60
N PRO A 97 10.24 8.93 -9.39
CA PRO A 97 11.18 9.52 -10.33
C PRO A 97 11.18 8.84 -11.69
N ARG A 98 11.66 9.56 -12.70
CA ARG A 98 11.82 9.02 -14.05
C ARG A 98 12.70 7.76 -14.02
N GLY A 99 12.25 6.68 -14.69
CA GLY A 99 12.93 5.39 -14.71
C GLY A 99 12.59 4.45 -13.53
N LYS A 100 11.88 4.92 -12.49
CA LYS A 100 11.48 4.14 -11.31
C LYS A 100 9.96 4.00 -11.16
N LYS A 101 9.19 4.52 -12.11
CA LYS A 101 7.73 4.63 -12.04
C LYS A 101 7.00 3.29 -12.11
N TYR A 102 7.62 2.23 -12.64
CA TYR A 102 7.01 0.91 -12.78
C TYR A 102 7.42 -0.01 -11.63
N GLY A 103 6.46 -0.79 -11.15
CA GLY A 103 6.65 -1.91 -10.23
C GLY A 103 5.99 -3.18 -10.77
N ASP A 104 6.67 -4.31 -10.60
CA ASP A 104 6.21 -5.63 -11.02
C ASP A 104 5.89 -6.50 -9.80
N PHE A 105 4.66 -7.02 -9.76
CA PHE A 105 4.09 -7.70 -8.61
C PHE A 105 3.51 -9.07 -9.01
N PRO A 106 4.36 -10.10 -9.08
CA PRO A 106 3.92 -11.46 -9.32
C PRO A 106 3.26 -12.08 -8.10
N SER A 107 2.33 -13.03 -8.32
CA SER A 107 1.84 -13.93 -7.28
C SER A 107 1.49 -15.30 -7.84
N VAL A 108 1.64 -16.32 -7.00
CA VAL A 108 1.25 -17.69 -7.30
C VAL A 108 0.56 -18.30 -6.09
N THR A 109 -0.45 -19.15 -6.36
CA THR A 109 -1.18 -19.87 -5.33
C THR A 109 -1.39 -21.31 -5.81
N ALA A 110 -1.20 -22.28 -4.94
CA ALA A 110 -1.53 -23.66 -5.16
C ALA A 110 -2.41 -24.19 -4.03
N ALA A 111 -3.37 -25.05 -4.35
CA ALA A 111 -4.16 -25.74 -3.34
C ALA A 111 -4.47 -27.17 -3.76
N TRP A 112 -4.56 -28.04 -2.75
CA TRP A 112 -4.86 -29.45 -2.90
C TRP A 112 -6.00 -29.86 -1.98
N LYS A 113 -7.11 -30.28 -2.57
CA LYS A 113 -8.27 -30.79 -1.85
C LYS A 113 -8.14 -32.29 -1.66
N ILE A 114 -7.54 -32.67 -0.56
CA ILE A 114 -7.16 -34.06 -0.22
C ILE A 114 -8.39 -34.97 -0.20
N THR A 115 -9.51 -34.50 0.28
CA THR A 115 -10.76 -35.24 0.35
C THR A 115 -11.40 -35.58 -1.01
N SER A 116 -10.93 -34.94 -2.10
CA SER A 116 -11.38 -35.28 -3.48
C SER A 116 -10.55 -36.37 -4.11
N GLU A 117 -9.51 -36.87 -3.43
CA GLU A 117 -8.67 -37.96 -3.96
C GLU A 117 -9.40 -39.33 -3.95
N PRO A 118 -9.17 -40.19 -4.96
CA PRO A 118 -9.82 -41.50 -5.05
C PRO A 118 -9.49 -42.45 -3.89
N TRP A 119 -8.31 -42.29 -3.31
CA TRP A 119 -7.85 -43.10 -2.16
C TRP A 119 -8.39 -42.60 -0.82
N PHE A 120 -8.94 -41.38 -0.77
CA PHE A 120 -9.49 -40.80 0.47
C PHE A 120 -10.86 -41.44 0.78
N LYS A 121 -10.92 -42.23 1.84
CA LYS A 121 -12.17 -42.84 2.29
C LYS A 121 -13.01 -41.81 3.03
N LYS A 122 -14.17 -41.48 2.49
CA LYS A 122 -15.16 -40.62 3.15
C LYS A 122 -15.53 -41.21 4.51
N ASN A 123 -15.54 -40.36 5.54
CA ASN A 123 -15.94 -40.74 6.87
C ASN A 123 -16.73 -39.59 7.51
N ASN A 124 -17.35 -39.84 8.66
CA ASN A 124 -18.18 -38.85 9.37
C ASN A 124 -17.37 -37.82 10.14
N VAL A 125 -16.03 -37.99 10.21
CA VAL A 125 -15.17 -37.06 10.94
C VAL A 125 -14.64 -35.97 10.00
N VAL A 126 -14.12 -36.33 8.81
CA VAL A 126 -13.51 -35.40 7.87
C VAL A 126 -14.38 -35.26 6.63
N SER A 127 -15.10 -34.15 6.52
CA SER A 127 -15.94 -33.80 5.36
C SER A 127 -15.15 -33.11 4.26
N MET A 128 -14.17 -32.25 4.64
CA MET A 128 -13.29 -31.55 3.72
C MET A 128 -11.93 -31.33 4.37
N LEU A 129 -10.87 -31.56 3.60
CA LEU A 129 -9.50 -31.22 3.96
C LEU A 129 -8.80 -30.65 2.73
N LYS A 130 -8.29 -29.42 2.87
CA LYS A 130 -7.64 -28.68 1.77
C LYS A 130 -6.37 -28.01 2.28
N LEU A 131 -5.26 -28.33 1.65
CA LEU A 131 -3.97 -27.67 1.87
C LEU A 131 -3.84 -26.50 0.88
N ARG A 132 -3.32 -25.36 1.35
CA ARG A 132 -3.06 -24.15 0.55
C ARG A 132 -1.64 -23.68 0.74
N ALA A 133 -1.04 -23.16 -0.33
CA ALA A 133 0.22 -22.44 -0.28
C ALA A 133 0.15 -21.25 -1.25
N SER A 134 0.66 -20.13 -0.84
CA SER A 134 0.77 -18.94 -1.68
C SER A 134 2.09 -18.21 -1.48
N TRP A 135 2.52 -17.55 -2.55
CA TRP A 135 3.59 -16.56 -2.53
C TRP A 135 3.18 -15.38 -3.38
N GLY A 136 3.48 -14.19 -2.91
CA GLY A 136 3.20 -12.98 -3.66
C GLY A 136 4.07 -11.81 -3.26
N LYS A 137 4.19 -10.86 -4.19
CA LYS A 137 4.85 -9.58 -4.00
C LYS A 137 3.87 -8.45 -4.21
N ILE A 138 3.89 -7.44 -3.33
CA ILE A 138 3.08 -6.21 -3.43
C ILE A 138 3.98 -4.99 -3.29
N GLY A 139 3.62 -3.90 -4.00
CA GLY A 139 4.24 -2.58 -3.86
C GLY A 139 3.41 -1.65 -3.00
N ASN A 140 4.09 -0.75 -2.31
CA ASN A 140 3.48 0.31 -1.52
C ASN A 140 4.17 1.66 -1.81
N LEU A 141 3.38 2.73 -1.89
CA LEU A 141 3.83 4.12 -2.08
C LEU A 141 3.17 5.08 -1.09
N GLY A 142 2.49 4.56 -0.05
CA GLY A 142 1.69 5.36 0.88
C GLY A 142 2.46 6.47 1.59
N SER A 143 3.77 6.31 1.77
CA SER A 143 4.65 7.30 2.41
C SER A 143 5.15 8.40 1.47
N ILE A 144 4.86 8.32 0.16
CA ILE A 144 5.30 9.33 -0.81
C ILE A 144 4.17 10.35 -1.02
N GLY A 145 4.46 11.61 -0.71
CA GLY A 145 3.56 12.73 -0.99
C GLY A 145 3.34 12.95 -2.49
N TYR A 146 2.31 13.71 -2.81
CA TYR A 146 2.05 14.13 -4.18
C TYR A 146 3.12 15.11 -4.65
N GLY A 147 3.48 15.04 -5.94
CA GLY A 147 4.47 15.93 -6.53
C GLY A 147 5.94 15.61 -6.20
N TYR A 148 6.21 14.57 -5.41
CA TYR A 148 7.57 14.21 -4.99
C TYR A 148 8.49 13.79 -6.15
N GLY A 149 7.94 13.38 -7.28
CA GLY A 149 8.68 12.87 -8.44
C GLY A 149 9.58 13.88 -9.18
N VAL A 150 9.65 15.14 -8.72
CA VAL A 150 10.44 16.22 -9.31
C VAL A 150 11.02 17.13 -8.23
N ALA A 151 12.24 17.67 -8.49
CA ALA A 151 12.77 18.74 -7.67
C ALA A 151 11.97 20.03 -7.90
N THR A 152 11.67 20.76 -6.84
CA THR A 152 10.98 22.05 -6.92
C THR A 152 11.90 23.18 -6.50
N LEU A 153 11.78 24.30 -7.20
CA LEU A 153 12.48 25.54 -6.88
C LEU A 153 11.50 26.53 -6.24
N SER A 154 11.97 27.33 -5.30
CA SER A 154 11.22 28.37 -4.64
C SER A 154 12.02 29.66 -4.59
N THR A 155 11.31 30.77 -4.55
CA THR A 155 11.87 32.10 -4.25
C THR A 155 11.73 32.47 -2.78
N ARG A 156 11.05 31.65 -1.98
CA ARG A 156 10.83 31.86 -0.53
C ARG A 156 11.45 30.72 0.27
N TYR A 157 12.19 31.05 1.30
CA TYR A 157 12.65 30.07 2.30
C TYR A 157 11.46 29.53 3.13
N PRO A 158 11.45 28.20 3.47
CA PRO A 158 10.52 27.68 4.47
C PRO A 158 10.74 28.43 5.78
N ASN A 159 9.70 28.93 6.41
CA ASN A 159 9.70 29.71 7.65
C ASN A 159 10.09 31.19 7.54
N ASP A 160 10.31 31.73 6.35
CA ASP A 160 10.50 33.15 6.21
C ASP A 160 9.19 33.94 6.48
N SER A 161 9.33 35.04 7.23
CA SER A 161 8.28 36.04 7.31
C SER A 161 7.90 36.49 5.89
N PRO A 162 6.66 36.83 5.61
CA PRO A 162 6.20 37.21 4.27
C PRO A 162 6.98 38.33 3.63
N ASP A 163 7.71 39.11 4.45
CA ASP A 163 8.46 40.29 4.03
C ASP A 163 9.96 40.01 3.74
N VAL A 164 10.46 38.78 3.99
CA VAL A 164 11.88 38.46 3.86
C VAL A 164 12.05 37.23 2.96
N GLY A 165 11.91 37.41 1.67
CA GLY A 165 12.34 36.38 0.71
C GLY A 165 13.87 36.27 0.65
N SER A 166 14.41 35.23 0.03
CA SER A 166 15.84 35.12 -0.30
C SER A 166 16.25 36.32 -1.17
N GLN A 167 16.69 37.38 -0.54
CA GLN A 167 16.99 38.65 -1.20
C GLN A 167 18.50 38.73 -1.42
N ILE A 168 18.90 38.91 -2.66
CA ILE A 168 20.27 39.19 -3.02
C ILE A 168 20.30 40.70 -3.40
N GLY A 169 21.01 41.51 -2.62
CA GLY A 169 21.20 42.92 -2.96
C GLY A 169 22.27 43.10 -4.03
N ILE A 170 21.88 43.64 -5.19
CA ILE A 170 22.80 44.05 -6.25
C ILE A 170 22.39 45.51 -6.60
N ASP A 171 23.34 46.41 -6.60
CA ASP A 171 23.14 47.84 -6.96
C ASP A 171 21.98 48.53 -6.18
N ASN A 172 21.90 48.31 -4.87
CA ASN A 172 20.81 48.83 -4.01
C ASN A 172 19.40 48.33 -4.40
N ARG A 173 19.28 47.30 -5.20
CA ARG A 173 18.02 46.65 -5.53
C ARG A 173 17.94 45.26 -4.89
N VAL A 174 16.82 44.99 -4.27
CA VAL A 174 16.52 43.68 -3.74
C VAL A 174 16.01 42.81 -4.86
N MET A 175 16.72 41.69 -5.13
CA MET A 175 16.30 40.70 -6.11
C MET A 175 15.94 39.41 -5.39
N ALA A 176 14.83 38.78 -5.82
CA ALA A 176 14.46 37.47 -5.29
C ALA A 176 15.46 36.40 -5.76
N GLY A 177 16.09 35.70 -4.82
CA GLY A 177 16.90 34.54 -5.10
C GLY A 177 16.05 33.30 -5.38
N ILE A 178 16.64 32.31 -6.05
CA ILE A 178 16.01 31.01 -6.30
C ILE A 178 16.80 29.94 -5.56
N PHE A 179 16.11 29.08 -4.82
CA PHE A 179 16.75 27.98 -4.11
C PHE A 179 15.94 26.68 -4.30
N LEU A 180 16.55 25.54 -3.97
CA LEU A 180 15.89 24.24 -4.00
C LEU A 180 14.93 24.16 -2.81
N ALA A 181 13.62 24.03 -3.10
CA ALA A 181 12.58 24.03 -2.05
C ALA A 181 12.48 22.67 -1.34
N ASN A 182 12.83 21.58 -2.02
CA ASN A 182 12.82 20.22 -1.46
C ASN A 182 13.99 19.41 -1.98
N ALA A 183 14.54 18.56 -1.12
CA ALA A 183 15.48 17.55 -1.54
C ALA A 183 14.79 16.46 -2.35
N PHE A 184 15.42 16.05 -3.45
CA PHE A 184 14.90 15.07 -4.38
C PHE A 184 15.83 13.87 -4.49
N ASN A 185 15.29 12.66 -4.32
CA ASN A 185 16.04 11.43 -4.52
C ASN A 185 15.66 10.77 -5.86
N PRO A 186 16.52 10.83 -6.88
CA PRO A 186 16.25 10.25 -8.19
C PRO A 186 16.21 8.71 -8.19
N ASN A 187 16.68 8.07 -7.11
CA ASN A 187 16.72 6.62 -6.95
C ASN A 187 15.53 6.07 -6.15
N LEU A 188 14.63 6.94 -5.66
CA LEU A 188 13.46 6.50 -4.91
C LEU A 188 12.61 5.53 -5.74
N THR A 189 12.28 4.39 -5.15
CA THR A 189 11.51 3.32 -5.78
C THR A 189 10.43 2.77 -4.85
N TRP A 190 9.72 1.75 -5.30
CA TRP A 190 8.66 1.08 -4.56
C TRP A 190 9.18 0.44 -3.27
N GLU A 191 8.48 0.66 -2.17
CA GLU A 191 8.52 -0.24 -1.03
C GLU A 191 7.84 -1.54 -1.42
N THR A 192 8.43 -2.68 -1.09
CA THR A 192 7.92 -3.98 -1.52
C THR A 192 7.76 -4.94 -0.36
N SER A 193 6.61 -5.63 -0.33
CA SER A 193 6.36 -6.73 0.60
C SER A 193 6.28 -8.04 -0.16
N GLU A 194 7.06 -9.02 0.26
CA GLU A 194 7.01 -10.41 -0.19
C GLU A 194 6.43 -11.26 0.93
N GLN A 195 5.39 -12.04 0.62
CA GLN A 195 4.71 -12.88 1.59
C GLN A 195 4.61 -14.31 1.10
N VAL A 196 4.84 -15.26 2.01
CA VAL A 196 4.57 -16.68 1.85
C VAL A 196 3.52 -17.06 2.89
N ASP A 197 2.49 -17.78 2.44
CA ASP A 197 1.45 -18.32 3.31
C ASP A 197 1.31 -19.83 3.06
N VAL A 198 1.12 -20.58 4.14
CA VAL A 198 0.75 -22.00 4.09
C VAL A 198 -0.44 -22.20 5.02
N GLY A 199 -1.54 -22.73 4.48
CA GLY A 199 -2.78 -22.88 5.21
C GLY A 199 -3.43 -24.24 5.04
N LEU A 200 -4.17 -24.64 6.05
CA LEU A 200 -4.98 -25.86 6.09
C LEU A 200 -6.42 -25.50 6.41
N ASP A 201 -7.35 -25.85 5.50
CA ASP A 201 -8.78 -25.76 5.74
C ASP A 201 -9.34 -27.16 6.02
N ALA A 202 -10.10 -27.30 7.09
CA ALA A 202 -10.77 -28.52 7.45
C ALA A 202 -12.24 -28.29 7.79
N VAL A 203 -13.12 -29.14 7.25
CA VAL A 203 -14.52 -29.22 7.66
C VAL A 203 -14.73 -30.59 8.28
N LEU A 204 -15.08 -30.58 9.56
CA LEU A 204 -15.10 -31.79 10.39
C LEU A 204 -16.48 -32.05 11.01
N PHE A 205 -16.68 -33.28 11.50
CA PHE A 205 -17.84 -33.72 12.30
C PHE A 205 -19.18 -33.46 11.58
N ASN A 206 -19.34 -33.99 10.36
CA ASN A 206 -20.54 -33.81 9.54
C ASN A 206 -20.86 -32.31 9.30
N ASN A 207 -19.82 -31.53 8.96
CA ASN A 207 -19.89 -30.09 8.69
C ASN A 207 -20.18 -29.21 9.92
N ARG A 208 -20.03 -29.73 11.13
CA ARG A 208 -20.24 -28.93 12.34
C ARG A 208 -19.08 -28.01 12.64
N LEU A 209 -17.84 -28.47 12.46
CA LEU A 209 -16.62 -27.67 12.71
C LEU A 209 -15.98 -27.25 11.38
N ASN A 210 -15.86 -25.95 11.16
CA ASN A 210 -14.98 -25.38 10.15
C ASN A 210 -13.73 -24.83 10.85
N LEU A 211 -12.56 -25.32 10.46
CA LEU A 211 -11.26 -24.95 11.01
C LEU A 211 -10.37 -24.45 9.87
N SER A 212 -9.73 -23.30 10.06
CA SER A 212 -8.64 -22.79 9.21
C SER A 212 -7.44 -22.50 10.08
N VAL A 213 -6.26 -22.96 9.63
CA VAL A 213 -4.97 -22.70 10.27
C VAL A 213 -4.04 -22.16 9.20
N ASP A 214 -3.53 -20.96 9.39
CA ASP A 214 -2.67 -20.27 8.45
C ASP A 214 -1.36 -19.84 9.13
N PHE A 215 -0.24 -20.20 8.52
CA PHE A 215 1.08 -19.67 8.84
C PHE A 215 1.48 -18.68 7.76
N PHE A 216 1.90 -17.48 8.14
CA PHE A 216 2.39 -16.47 7.22
C PHE A 216 3.78 -15.97 7.60
N ASN A 217 4.54 -15.58 6.57
CA ASN A 217 5.83 -14.90 6.71
C ASN A 217 5.94 -13.79 5.65
N LYS A 218 5.92 -12.53 6.10
CA LYS A 218 5.94 -11.34 5.27
C LYS A 218 7.22 -10.54 5.52
N ASN A 219 7.99 -10.32 4.45
CA ASN A 219 9.17 -9.46 4.44
C ASN A 219 8.89 -8.18 3.68
N THR A 220 8.91 -7.04 4.35
CA THR A 220 8.84 -5.72 3.73
C THR A 220 10.25 -5.17 3.60
N LYS A 221 10.64 -4.84 2.37
CA LYS A 221 11.97 -4.33 2.00
C LYS A 221 11.84 -2.95 1.37
N ASN A 222 12.96 -2.20 1.34
CA ASN A 222 13.00 -0.87 0.76
C ASN A 222 11.97 0.07 1.41
N LEU A 223 11.87 0.05 2.75
CA LEU A 223 10.99 0.94 3.47
C LEU A 223 11.22 2.39 3.05
N ILE A 224 10.15 3.11 2.78
CA ILE A 224 10.24 4.51 2.39
C ILE A 224 10.22 5.35 3.65
N LYS A 225 11.32 6.01 3.94
CA LYS A 225 11.50 6.88 5.12
C LYS A 225 12.30 8.13 4.76
N THR A 226 12.23 9.14 5.62
CA THR A 226 13.08 10.32 5.53
C THR A 226 14.53 9.94 5.85
N GLN A 227 15.49 10.53 5.17
CA GLN A 227 16.92 10.34 5.45
C GLN A 227 17.31 11.16 6.69
N ASP A 228 17.24 10.55 7.87
CA ASP A 228 17.51 11.26 9.12
C ASP A 228 18.98 11.37 9.47
N VAL A 229 19.82 10.50 8.90
CA VAL A 229 21.26 10.41 9.20
C VAL A 229 22.08 10.98 8.05
N ASN A 230 23.14 11.72 8.40
CA ASN A 230 24.09 12.34 7.48
C ASN A 230 23.48 13.38 6.53
N TRP A 231 22.29 13.94 6.84
CA TRP A 231 21.77 15.08 6.11
C TRP A 231 22.23 16.37 6.80
N PRO A 232 23.10 17.17 6.16
CA PRO A 232 23.63 18.37 6.80
C PRO A 232 22.54 19.41 7.00
N THR A 233 22.30 19.83 8.24
CA THR A 233 21.33 20.87 8.58
C THR A 233 21.67 22.21 7.94
N THR A 234 22.95 22.43 7.61
CA THR A 234 23.46 23.63 6.91
C THR A 234 22.91 23.78 5.49
N ILE A 235 22.32 22.74 4.89
CA ILE A 235 21.68 22.84 3.57
C ILE A 235 20.36 23.64 3.64
N GLY A 236 19.72 23.74 4.82
CA GLY A 236 18.51 24.55 5.04
C GLY A 236 17.23 24.00 4.45
N ILE A 237 17.24 22.78 3.87
CA ILE A 237 16.06 22.08 3.34
C ILE A 237 15.87 20.72 4.02
N ALA A 238 14.64 20.26 4.04
CA ALA A 238 14.31 18.96 4.60
C ALA A 238 15.00 17.82 3.83
N SER A 239 15.38 16.77 4.56
CA SER A 239 16.03 15.60 3.98
C SER A 239 15.07 14.84 3.02
N PRO A 240 15.62 14.21 1.97
CA PRO A 240 14.83 13.48 0.98
C PRO A 240 14.29 12.17 1.56
N LEU A 241 13.28 11.62 0.88
CA LEU A 241 12.86 10.25 1.09
C LEU A 241 13.88 9.29 0.47
N ILE A 242 14.14 8.19 1.18
CA ILE A 242 15.02 7.10 0.74
C ILE A 242 14.31 5.76 0.92
N ASN A 243 14.76 4.77 0.15
CA ASN A 243 14.39 3.38 0.36
C ASN A 243 15.43 2.72 1.26
N ASP A 244 15.11 2.54 2.53
CA ASP A 244 16.05 1.97 3.48
C ASP A 244 15.34 1.27 4.63
N GLY A 245 15.88 0.12 5.04
CA GLY A 245 15.32 -0.70 6.09
C GLY A 245 14.48 -1.89 5.61
N GLN A 246 14.33 -2.85 6.52
CA GLN A 246 13.57 -4.07 6.27
C GLN A 246 12.90 -4.56 7.54
N VAL A 247 11.62 -4.98 7.42
CA VAL A 247 10.82 -5.54 8.51
C VAL A 247 10.30 -6.92 8.13
N ASN A 248 10.42 -7.86 9.05
CA ASN A 248 9.81 -9.18 8.94
C ASN A 248 8.63 -9.29 9.91
N ASN A 249 7.49 -9.74 9.38
CA ASN A 249 6.28 -10.08 10.12
C ASN A 249 5.96 -11.56 9.88
N ARG A 250 5.86 -12.35 10.93
CA ARG A 250 5.46 -13.75 10.83
C ARG A 250 4.49 -14.12 11.93
N GLY A 251 3.60 -15.05 11.67
CA GLY A 251 2.61 -15.44 12.65
C GLY A 251 1.83 -16.67 12.26
N LEU A 252 0.97 -17.08 13.17
CA LEU A 252 0.01 -18.16 13.00
C LEU A 252 -1.38 -17.59 13.28
N GLU A 253 -2.33 -17.89 12.40
CA GLU A 253 -3.74 -17.55 12.53
C GLU A 253 -4.57 -18.82 12.59
N ILE A 254 -5.46 -18.92 13.55
CA ILE A 254 -6.37 -20.05 13.72
C ILE A 254 -7.78 -19.49 13.80
N SER A 255 -8.67 -20.00 12.97
CA SER A 255 -10.10 -19.68 12.94
C SER A 255 -10.91 -20.95 13.08
N ALA A 256 -11.82 -20.98 14.03
CA ALA A 256 -12.72 -22.11 14.27
C ALA A 256 -14.18 -21.64 14.35
N LEU A 257 -15.07 -22.34 13.67
CA LEU A 257 -16.51 -22.11 13.69
C LEU A 257 -17.24 -23.42 13.92
N TRP A 258 -17.83 -23.57 15.08
CA TRP A 258 -18.72 -24.69 15.41
C TRP A 258 -20.17 -24.31 15.15
N LYS A 259 -20.91 -25.16 14.46
CA LYS A 259 -22.37 -25.03 14.22
C LYS A 259 -23.04 -26.31 14.60
N ASP A 260 -24.13 -26.24 15.37
CA ASP A 260 -24.92 -27.41 15.74
C ASP A 260 -26.37 -27.04 16.02
N ARG A 261 -27.21 -28.04 16.29
CA ARG A 261 -28.62 -27.92 16.64
C ARG A 261 -28.95 -28.65 17.93
N ILE A 262 -29.76 -28.03 18.75
CA ILE A 262 -30.38 -28.66 19.92
C ILE A 262 -31.83 -28.95 19.56
N GLY A 263 -32.14 -30.25 19.44
CA GLY A 263 -33.46 -30.65 18.93
C GLY A 263 -33.66 -30.29 17.46
N LYS A 264 -34.90 -29.97 17.08
CA LYS A 264 -35.28 -29.60 15.69
C LYS A 264 -35.29 -28.09 15.45
N ASP A 265 -35.50 -27.30 16.51
CA ASP A 265 -35.90 -25.90 16.41
C ASP A 265 -34.81 -24.89 16.75
N ILE A 266 -33.79 -25.29 17.52
CA ILE A 266 -32.73 -24.37 17.98
C ILE A 266 -31.40 -24.67 17.28
N GLY A 267 -30.98 -23.75 16.41
CA GLY A 267 -29.62 -23.76 15.83
C GLY A 267 -28.70 -22.79 16.60
N TYR A 268 -27.48 -23.19 16.85
CA TYR A 268 -26.47 -22.33 17.45
C TYR A 268 -25.13 -22.41 16.73
N TYR A 269 -24.33 -21.39 16.89
CA TYR A 269 -22.93 -21.40 16.44
C TYR A 269 -22.03 -20.70 17.46
N VAL A 270 -20.79 -21.14 17.49
CA VAL A 270 -19.71 -20.54 18.29
C VAL A 270 -18.50 -20.34 17.38
N SER A 271 -17.94 -19.15 17.37
CA SER A 271 -16.72 -18.85 16.59
C SER A 271 -15.62 -18.35 17.52
N ALA A 272 -14.37 -18.73 17.20
CA ALA A 272 -13.16 -18.27 17.86
C ALA A 272 -12.07 -18.02 16.83
N ASN A 273 -11.33 -16.91 17.02
CA ASN A 273 -10.17 -16.56 16.22
C ASN A 273 -9.01 -16.25 17.15
N VAL A 274 -7.84 -16.81 16.85
CA VAL A 274 -6.59 -16.56 17.55
C VAL A 274 -5.51 -16.24 16.54
N ALA A 275 -4.78 -15.15 16.75
CA ALA A 275 -3.65 -14.77 15.92
C ALA A 275 -2.42 -14.50 16.79
N THR A 276 -1.26 -14.98 16.33
CA THR A 276 0.03 -14.63 16.89
C THR A 276 0.79 -13.80 15.86
N LEU A 277 1.51 -12.78 16.31
CA LEU A 277 2.32 -11.94 15.43
C LEU A 277 3.68 -11.71 16.09
N ARG A 278 4.74 -11.96 15.32
CA ARG A 278 6.09 -11.54 15.66
C ARG A 278 6.58 -10.56 14.60
N ASN A 279 6.75 -9.31 15.01
CA ASN A 279 7.37 -8.26 14.21
C ASN A 279 8.86 -8.14 14.57
N ARG A 280 9.71 -8.01 13.55
CA ARG A 280 11.14 -7.80 13.72
C ARG A 280 11.67 -6.85 12.67
N LEU A 281 12.31 -5.79 13.08
CA LEU A 281 13.15 -4.96 12.23
C LEU A 281 14.43 -5.74 11.95
N THR A 282 14.63 -6.15 10.69
CA THR A 282 15.75 -7.02 10.28
C THR A 282 16.91 -6.23 9.68
N ASN A 283 16.62 -5.00 9.21
CA ASN A 283 17.62 -4.05 8.78
C ASN A 283 17.14 -2.64 9.11
N ILE A 284 17.93 -1.89 9.85
CA ILE A 284 17.65 -0.50 10.23
C ILE A 284 18.07 0.47 9.12
N GLY A 285 18.92 -0.01 8.20
CA GLY A 285 19.52 0.80 7.14
C GLY A 285 20.71 1.62 7.64
N ALA A 286 21.15 2.57 6.81
CA ALA A 286 22.27 3.47 7.15
C ALA A 286 21.99 4.42 8.32
N ALA A 287 20.79 4.35 8.92
CA ALA A 287 20.34 5.27 9.95
C ALA A 287 20.90 4.97 11.35
N ASN A 288 21.60 3.87 11.55
CA ASN A 288 22.22 3.57 12.84
C ASN A 288 23.67 3.11 12.67
N PRO A 289 24.65 4.00 12.77
CA PRO A 289 26.06 3.64 12.77
C PRO A 289 26.50 2.84 13.99
N ASP A 290 25.68 2.82 15.09
CA ASP A 290 26.00 2.20 16.38
C ASP A 290 25.12 0.97 16.69
N GLY A 291 24.34 0.44 15.75
CA GLY A 291 23.37 -0.64 15.93
C GLY A 291 23.82 -1.99 15.41
#